data_56ae7e0d0e9b32c1b69a79afe41438c1
#
_entry.id   56ae7e0d0e9b32c1b69a79afe41438c1
#
_cell.length_a   1.000
_cell.length_b   1.000
_cell.length_c   1.000
_cell.angle_alpha   90.00
_cell.angle_beta   90.00
_cell.angle_gamma   90.00
#
_symmetry.space_group_name_H-M   'P 1'
#
loop_
_entity.id
_entity.type
_entity.pdbx_description
1 polymer ?
#
loop_
_entity_poly.entity_id
_entity_poly.type
_entity_poly.pdbx_seq_one_letter_code
_entity_poly.pdbx_strand_id
1 'polypeptide(L)'
;MLERTLQLDAGPHRSTLGRLDNLIATFPDTAEAARRAEVLTNLLAVVARGGPEDYARTAELVRRHGHRAVAALQSEFDGHFSVGANLPFTTSALVKLSRAGQIDHLLRRAGHSPAEAEEIATVCGRTAFWLLMQGIDDADCAPVPRTVERFRGLLEQHGAGAWRQVLANVAANPWSPDASRLHALAVEAGLPAPAEAIAACAEVYRKRHEEADRLEVAMEIRRLVAISGCSQRQFARYVGTSAPRLSTYVNGAVTPSAAMMLRITRYAHELAKRAQAADAGTPVPEVPWAQLRASA
;
A
#
# COMPACT_ATOMS: atom_id res chain seq x y z
N MET A 1 2.56 -17.97 -27.51
CA MET A 1 3.17 -16.99 -26.57
C MET A 1 4.54 -17.47 -26.09
N LEU A 2 4.68 -18.69 -25.63
CA LEU A 2 5.98 -19.33 -25.29
C LEU A 2 6.98 -19.30 -26.46
N GLU A 3 6.56 -19.56 -27.70
CA GLU A 3 7.44 -19.49 -28.87
C GLU A 3 8.07 -18.11 -29.12
N ARG A 4 7.36 -17.01 -28.82
CA ARG A 4 7.91 -15.65 -28.92
C ARG A 4 8.90 -15.35 -27.80
N THR A 5 8.75 -15.97 -26.64
CA THR A 5 9.66 -15.81 -25.51
C THR A 5 10.95 -16.61 -25.72
N LEU A 6 10.87 -17.75 -26.43
CA LEU A 6 12.01 -18.60 -26.79
C LEU A 6 12.94 -17.97 -27.84
N GLN A 7 12.50 -16.95 -28.57
CA GLN A 7 13.36 -16.13 -29.45
C GLN A 7 14.24 -15.12 -28.70
N LEU A 8 14.28 -15.15 -27.39
CA LEU A 8 15.29 -14.45 -26.57
C LEU A 8 16.62 -15.20 -26.66
N ASP A 9 17.20 -15.18 -27.83
CA ASP A 9 18.47 -15.83 -28.11
C ASP A 9 19.59 -15.40 -27.16
N ALA A 10 20.25 -16.40 -26.59
CA ALA A 10 21.63 -16.42 -26.10
C ALA A 10 22.13 -15.24 -25.23
N GLY A 11 21.25 -14.48 -24.54
CA GLY A 11 21.65 -13.38 -23.66
C GLY A 11 21.76 -13.80 -22.19
N PRO A 12 22.16 -12.88 -21.30
CA PRO A 12 22.32 -13.10 -19.85
C PRO A 12 21.06 -13.61 -19.13
N HIS A 13 19.91 -13.60 -19.79
CA HIS A 13 18.64 -14.06 -19.24
C HIS A 13 18.26 -15.51 -19.59
N ARG A 14 19.11 -16.24 -20.33
CA ARG A 14 18.79 -17.62 -20.74
C ARG A 14 18.57 -18.58 -19.57
N SER A 15 19.41 -18.47 -18.54
CA SER A 15 19.25 -19.28 -17.32
C SER A 15 17.96 -18.93 -16.55
N THR A 16 17.56 -17.68 -16.60
CA THR A 16 16.32 -17.20 -15.94
C THR A 16 15.09 -17.66 -16.72
N LEU A 17 15.15 -17.69 -18.05
CA LEU A 17 14.08 -18.26 -18.87
C LEU A 17 13.85 -19.74 -18.53
N GLY A 18 14.90 -20.56 -18.52
CA GLY A 18 14.79 -21.98 -18.17
C GLY A 18 14.23 -22.22 -16.75
N ARG A 19 14.59 -21.34 -15.80
CA ARG A 19 14.02 -21.40 -14.45
C ARG A 19 12.55 -20.99 -14.41
N LEU A 20 12.14 -19.98 -15.20
CA LEU A 20 10.75 -19.58 -15.31
C LEU A 20 9.91 -20.70 -15.96
N ASP A 21 10.38 -21.30 -17.04
CA ASP A 21 9.68 -22.41 -17.70
C ASP A 21 9.51 -23.60 -16.73
N ASN A 22 10.53 -23.94 -15.96
CA ASN A 22 10.45 -24.95 -14.92
C ASN A 22 9.43 -24.58 -13.82
N LEU A 23 9.40 -23.32 -13.39
CA LEU A 23 8.42 -22.84 -12.42
C LEU A 23 7.01 -22.94 -12.98
N ILE A 24 6.77 -22.44 -14.19
CA ILE A 24 5.46 -22.49 -14.85
C ILE A 24 4.99 -23.94 -15.04
N ALA A 25 5.89 -24.86 -15.35
CA ALA A 25 5.58 -26.28 -15.46
C ALA A 25 5.09 -26.92 -14.15
N THR A 26 5.37 -26.31 -13.00
CA THR A 26 4.84 -26.77 -11.69
C THR A 26 3.44 -26.25 -11.39
N PHE A 27 2.92 -25.31 -12.18
CA PHE A 27 1.62 -24.71 -11.91
C PHE A 27 0.49 -25.71 -12.21
N PRO A 28 -0.56 -25.75 -11.38
CA PRO A 28 -1.73 -26.54 -11.66
C PRO A 28 -2.46 -26.03 -12.92
N ASP A 29 -3.21 -26.89 -13.58
CA ASP A 29 -4.03 -26.50 -14.74
C ASP A 29 -5.30 -25.76 -14.27
N THR A 30 -5.13 -24.50 -13.92
CA THR A 30 -6.18 -23.60 -13.45
C THR A 30 -6.09 -22.23 -14.15
N ALA A 31 -7.22 -21.54 -14.22
CA ALA A 31 -7.26 -20.17 -14.78
C ALA A 31 -6.33 -19.19 -14.04
N GLU A 32 -6.17 -19.39 -12.72
CA GLU A 32 -5.26 -18.58 -11.90
C GLU A 32 -3.80 -18.84 -12.26
N ALA A 33 -3.42 -20.11 -12.44
CA ALA A 33 -2.06 -20.49 -12.83
C ALA A 33 -1.73 -20.01 -14.25
N ALA A 34 -2.69 -20.08 -15.17
CA ALA A 34 -2.53 -19.53 -16.52
C ALA A 34 -2.29 -18.00 -16.48
N ARG A 35 -3.06 -17.28 -15.65
CA ARG A 35 -2.88 -15.84 -15.42
C ARG A 35 -1.49 -15.53 -14.86
N ARG A 36 -1.03 -16.27 -13.86
CA ARG A 36 0.31 -16.12 -13.28
C ARG A 36 1.39 -16.31 -14.34
N ALA A 37 1.33 -17.38 -15.10
CA ALA A 37 2.28 -17.68 -16.18
C ALA A 37 2.32 -16.55 -17.21
N GLU A 38 1.16 -16.05 -17.65
CA GLU A 38 1.06 -14.96 -18.63
C GLU A 38 1.72 -13.67 -18.14
N VAL A 39 1.43 -13.25 -16.90
CA VAL A 39 1.99 -12.04 -16.30
C VAL A 39 3.51 -12.17 -16.09
N LEU A 40 3.98 -13.28 -15.51
CA LEU A 40 5.40 -13.49 -15.24
C LEU A 40 6.23 -13.55 -16.53
N THR A 41 5.71 -14.21 -17.57
CA THR A 41 6.35 -14.25 -18.89
C THR A 41 6.47 -12.86 -19.51
N ASN A 42 5.42 -12.04 -19.43
CA ASN A 42 5.45 -10.67 -19.93
C ASN A 42 6.44 -9.79 -19.18
N LEU A 43 6.46 -9.88 -17.85
CA LEU A 43 7.37 -9.08 -17.03
C LEU A 43 8.83 -9.46 -17.27
N LEU A 44 9.11 -10.74 -17.47
CA LEU A 44 10.43 -11.17 -17.91
C LEU A 44 10.80 -10.56 -19.27
N ALA A 45 9.87 -10.52 -20.22
CA ALA A 45 10.10 -9.92 -21.54
C ALA A 45 10.39 -8.40 -21.43
N VAL A 46 9.66 -7.68 -20.58
CA VAL A 46 9.92 -6.25 -20.28
C VAL A 46 11.34 -6.06 -19.75
N VAL A 47 11.79 -6.91 -18.83
CA VAL A 47 13.14 -6.83 -18.26
C VAL A 47 14.20 -7.16 -19.28
N ALA A 48 14.01 -8.23 -20.04
CA ALA A 48 15.02 -8.75 -20.98
C ALA A 48 15.14 -7.93 -22.26
N ARG A 49 14.04 -7.47 -22.83
CA ARG A 49 14.00 -6.72 -24.09
C ARG A 49 13.57 -5.28 -23.90
N GLY A 50 12.45 -5.06 -23.18
CA GLY A 50 11.83 -3.75 -23.01
C GLY A 50 11.41 -3.13 -24.33
N GLY A 51 10.85 -3.94 -25.23
CA GLY A 51 10.34 -3.49 -26.51
C GLY A 51 8.95 -2.88 -26.43
N PRO A 52 8.50 -2.15 -27.48
CA PRO A 52 7.18 -1.51 -27.49
C PRO A 52 6.03 -2.51 -27.29
N GLU A 53 6.14 -3.70 -27.87
CA GLU A 53 5.14 -4.77 -27.73
C GLU A 53 5.07 -5.31 -26.29
N ASP A 54 6.20 -5.34 -25.56
CA ASP A 54 6.24 -5.81 -24.18
C ASP A 54 5.52 -4.85 -23.25
N TYR A 55 5.67 -3.53 -23.47
CA TYR A 55 4.95 -2.51 -22.72
C TYR A 55 3.45 -2.48 -23.06
N ALA A 56 3.09 -2.58 -24.35
CA ALA A 56 1.71 -2.67 -24.76
C ALA A 56 1.02 -3.90 -24.14
N ARG A 57 1.72 -5.03 -24.08
CA ARG A 57 1.22 -6.24 -23.43
C ARG A 57 1.09 -6.06 -21.93
N THR A 58 2.01 -5.37 -21.27
CA THR A 58 1.90 -5.02 -19.85
C THR A 58 0.61 -4.21 -19.59
N ALA A 59 0.34 -3.20 -20.42
CA ALA A 59 -0.86 -2.40 -20.29
C ALA A 59 -2.15 -3.22 -20.49
N GLU A 60 -2.15 -4.15 -21.42
CA GLU A 60 -3.28 -5.06 -21.62
C GLU A 60 -3.52 -5.97 -20.40
N LEU A 61 -2.45 -6.57 -19.85
CA LEU A 61 -2.53 -7.41 -18.65
C LEU A 61 -3.02 -6.63 -17.43
N VAL A 62 -2.55 -5.39 -17.29
CA VAL A 62 -2.99 -4.49 -16.22
C VAL A 62 -4.45 -4.10 -16.38
N ARG A 63 -4.95 -3.84 -17.60
CA ARG A 63 -6.38 -3.59 -17.81
C ARG A 63 -7.23 -4.81 -17.44
N ARG A 64 -6.72 -6.02 -17.69
CA ARG A 64 -7.40 -7.28 -17.40
C ARG A 64 -7.36 -7.67 -15.91
N HIS A 65 -6.26 -7.46 -15.22
CA HIS A 65 -6.01 -7.99 -13.89
C HIS A 65 -5.80 -6.92 -12.79
N GLY A 66 -5.60 -5.67 -13.18
CA GLY A 66 -5.30 -4.55 -12.28
C GLY A 66 -3.82 -4.42 -11.94
N HIS A 67 -3.37 -3.18 -11.69
CA HIS A 67 -1.99 -2.85 -11.33
C HIS A 67 -1.45 -3.62 -10.14
N ARG A 68 -2.28 -3.72 -9.08
CA ARG A 68 -1.89 -4.35 -7.81
C ARG A 68 -1.60 -5.85 -7.99
N ALA A 69 -2.44 -6.55 -8.76
CA ALA A 69 -2.27 -7.98 -9.00
C ALA A 69 -1.02 -8.25 -9.84
N VAL A 70 -0.77 -7.46 -10.89
CA VAL A 70 0.42 -7.59 -11.72
C VAL A 70 1.69 -7.30 -10.90
N ALA A 71 1.69 -6.26 -10.06
CA ALA A 71 2.82 -5.94 -9.20
C ALA A 71 3.08 -7.01 -8.13
N ALA A 72 2.04 -7.59 -7.54
CA ALA A 72 2.18 -8.66 -6.55
C ALA A 72 2.83 -9.91 -7.16
N LEU A 73 2.42 -10.31 -8.36
CA LEU A 73 3.01 -11.43 -9.08
C LEU A 73 4.48 -11.19 -9.43
N GLN A 74 4.84 -9.95 -9.80
CA GLN A 74 6.24 -9.60 -10.00
C GLN A 74 7.07 -9.73 -8.72
N SER A 75 6.54 -9.28 -7.59
CA SER A 75 7.23 -9.39 -6.30
C SER A 75 7.43 -10.84 -5.86
N GLU A 76 6.43 -11.68 -6.10
CA GLU A 76 6.53 -13.13 -5.89
C GLU A 76 7.63 -13.74 -6.77
N PHE A 77 7.67 -13.38 -8.04
CA PHE A 77 8.68 -13.84 -8.98
C PHE A 77 10.10 -13.50 -8.51
N ASP A 78 10.33 -12.31 -8.01
CA ASP A 78 11.63 -11.90 -7.47
C ASP A 78 12.07 -12.78 -6.30
N GLY A 79 11.16 -13.15 -5.41
CA GLY A 79 11.45 -14.07 -4.32
C GLY A 79 12.02 -15.41 -4.79
N HIS A 80 11.60 -15.88 -5.96
CA HIS A 80 12.12 -17.13 -6.56
C HIS A 80 13.44 -16.96 -7.32
N PHE A 81 13.74 -15.76 -7.83
CA PHE A 81 14.84 -15.58 -8.81
C PHE A 81 15.97 -14.65 -8.36
N SER A 82 15.82 -13.90 -7.28
CA SER A 82 16.81 -12.91 -6.83
C SER A 82 18.04 -13.48 -6.13
N VAL A 83 18.19 -14.79 -6.03
CA VAL A 83 19.35 -15.41 -5.38
C VAL A 83 20.57 -15.33 -6.31
N GLY A 84 21.47 -14.39 -6.04
CA GLY A 84 22.79 -14.28 -6.66
C GLY A 84 22.88 -13.44 -7.95
N ALA A 85 21.85 -12.70 -8.34
CA ALA A 85 21.90 -11.81 -9.50
C ALA A 85 22.27 -10.37 -9.10
N ASN A 86 23.02 -9.69 -9.96
CA ASN A 86 23.50 -8.32 -9.72
C ASN A 86 22.38 -7.28 -9.62
N LEU A 87 21.17 -7.57 -10.05
CA LEU A 87 19.99 -6.72 -9.89
C LEU A 87 18.75 -7.63 -9.87
N PRO A 88 17.87 -7.51 -8.84
CA PRO A 88 16.58 -8.18 -8.84
C PRO A 88 15.77 -7.80 -10.08
N PHE A 89 14.95 -8.72 -10.59
CA PHE A 89 14.09 -8.47 -11.75
C PHE A 89 13.17 -7.27 -11.56
N THR A 90 12.58 -7.12 -10.36
CA THR A 90 11.75 -5.97 -10.00
C THR A 90 12.51 -4.67 -10.12
N THR A 91 13.77 -4.63 -9.71
CA THR A 91 14.59 -3.42 -9.82
C THR A 91 14.78 -3.02 -11.27
N SER A 92 15.11 -3.97 -12.15
CA SER A 92 15.27 -3.69 -13.59
C SER A 92 13.96 -3.29 -14.24
N ALA A 93 12.85 -3.96 -13.91
CA ALA A 93 11.53 -3.61 -14.42
C ALA A 93 11.10 -2.22 -13.91
N LEU A 94 11.29 -1.94 -12.61
CA LEU A 94 10.97 -0.65 -12.00
C LEU A 94 11.74 0.49 -12.67
N VAL A 95 13.04 0.36 -12.88
CA VAL A 95 13.85 1.38 -13.54
C VAL A 95 13.36 1.64 -14.96
N LYS A 96 13.04 0.60 -15.72
CA LYS A 96 12.49 0.74 -17.07
C LYS A 96 11.10 1.37 -17.08
N LEU A 97 10.21 0.93 -16.22
CA LEU A 97 8.83 1.41 -16.15
C LEU A 97 8.72 2.82 -15.55
N SER A 98 9.64 3.21 -14.65
CA SER A 98 9.68 4.58 -14.10
C SER A 98 10.16 5.63 -15.10
N ARG A 99 10.76 5.22 -16.23
CA ARG A 99 11.12 6.09 -17.35
C ARG A 99 9.96 6.23 -18.34
N ALA A 100 8.77 6.63 -17.86
CA ALA A 100 7.55 6.70 -18.67
C ALA A 100 7.72 7.51 -19.96
N GLY A 101 8.45 8.61 -19.94
CA GLY A 101 8.72 9.41 -21.15
C GLY A 101 9.55 8.66 -22.20
N GLN A 102 10.41 7.71 -21.79
CA GLN A 102 11.13 6.86 -22.72
C GLN A 102 10.23 5.78 -23.34
N ILE A 103 9.27 5.26 -22.57
CA ILE A 103 8.28 4.31 -23.05
C ILE A 103 7.39 4.98 -24.10
N ASP A 104 6.88 6.17 -23.85
CA ASP A 104 6.09 6.95 -24.80
C ASP A 104 6.84 7.15 -26.12
N HIS A 105 8.07 7.63 -26.06
CA HIS A 105 8.92 7.81 -27.25
C HIS A 105 9.16 6.51 -28.02
N LEU A 106 9.41 5.40 -27.33
CA LEU A 106 9.61 4.09 -27.91
C LEU A 106 8.35 3.61 -28.67
N LEU A 107 7.18 3.78 -28.07
CA LEU A 107 5.89 3.40 -28.64
C LEU A 107 5.54 4.23 -29.90
N ARG A 108 5.76 5.54 -29.85
CA ARG A 108 5.56 6.43 -31.00
C ARG A 108 6.47 6.07 -32.16
N ARG A 109 7.71 5.72 -31.91
CA ARG A 109 8.66 5.23 -32.94
C ARG A 109 8.22 3.89 -33.53
N ALA A 110 7.50 3.07 -32.80
CA ALA A 110 6.95 1.81 -33.28
C ALA A 110 5.61 1.96 -34.02
N GLY A 111 5.10 3.19 -34.16
CA GLY A 111 3.89 3.50 -34.93
C GLY A 111 2.61 3.60 -34.11
N HIS A 112 2.69 3.59 -32.76
CA HIS A 112 1.53 3.89 -31.94
C HIS A 112 1.14 5.36 -32.07
N SER A 113 -0.16 5.64 -32.00
CA SER A 113 -0.65 7.02 -31.93
C SER A 113 -0.17 7.70 -30.64
N PRO A 114 -0.06 9.05 -30.62
CA PRO A 114 0.34 9.77 -29.41
C PRO A 114 -0.53 9.44 -28.19
N ALA A 115 -1.83 9.29 -28.38
CA ALA A 115 -2.78 8.98 -27.29
C ALA A 115 -2.56 7.56 -26.73
N GLU A 116 -2.38 6.56 -27.60
CA GLU A 116 -2.08 5.19 -27.18
C GLU A 116 -0.73 5.09 -26.46
N ALA A 117 0.29 5.76 -26.98
CA ALA A 117 1.62 5.76 -26.40
C ALA A 117 1.60 6.35 -24.98
N GLU A 118 0.91 7.47 -24.80
CA GLU A 118 0.72 8.13 -23.50
C GLU A 118 -0.08 7.24 -22.52
N GLU A 119 -1.17 6.62 -22.98
CA GLU A 119 -1.97 5.71 -22.17
C GLU A 119 -1.14 4.52 -21.69
N ILE A 120 -0.43 3.84 -22.59
CA ILE A 120 0.42 2.69 -22.26
C ILE A 120 1.54 3.09 -21.28
N ALA A 121 2.21 4.22 -21.54
CA ALA A 121 3.27 4.73 -20.67
C ALA A 121 2.73 5.06 -19.26
N THR A 122 1.55 5.65 -19.17
CA THR A 122 0.88 5.95 -17.89
C THR A 122 0.54 4.68 -17.13
N VAL A 123 -0.03 3.68 -17.80
CA VAL A 123 -0.35 2.38 -17.18
C VAL A 123 0.92 1.69 -16.68
N CYS A 124 2.00 1.69 -17.47
CA CYS A 124 3.28 1.13 -17.06
C CYS A 124 3.88 1.89 -15.87
N GLY A 125 3.80 3.22 -15.85
CA GLY A 125 4.26 4.04 -14.73
C GLY A 125 3.49 3.76 -13.44
N ARG A 126 2.18 3.62 -13.52
CA ARG A 126 1.36 3.21 -12.36
C ARG A 126 1.70 1.79 -11.88
N THR A 127 2.00 0.87 -12.79
CA THR A 127 2.45 -0.48 -12.41
C THR A 127 3.80 -0.44 -11.70
N ALA A 128 4.73 0.40 -12.17
CA ALA A 128 6.01 0.63 -11.50
C ALA A 128 5.82 1.17 -10.07
N PHE A 129 4.86 2.07 -9.87
CA PHE A 129 4.48 2.55 -8.54
C PHE A 129 4.03 1.40 -7.63
N TRP A 130 3.15 0.53 -8.11
CA TRP A 130 2.69 -0.62 -7.32
C TRP A 130 3.80 -1.64 -7.04
N LEU A 131 4.74 -1.82 -7.96
CA LEU A 131 5.95 -2.61 -7.72
C LEU A 131 6.81 -2.01 -6.61
N LEU A 132 6.98 -0.69 -6.64
CA LEU A 132 7.71 0.03 -5.61
C LEU A 132 7.08 -0.13 -4.22
N MET A 133 5.75 -0.22 -4.16
CA MET A 133 4.98 -0.39 -2.93
C MET A 133 5.06 -1.80 -2.32
N GLN A 134 5.46 -2.82 -3.09
CA GLN A 134 5.55 -4.18 -2.57
C GLN A 134 6.67 -4.30 -1.53
N GLY A 135 6.35 -4.78 -0.33
CA GLY A 135 7.30 -4.97 0.76
C GLY A 135 7.82 -3.70 1.43
N ILE A 136 7.17 -2.55 1.24
CA ILE A 136 7.51 -1.31 1.96
C ILE A 136 7.26 -1.48 3.46
N ASP A 137 6.17 -2.11 3.85
CA ASP A 137 5.78 -2.30 5.26
C ASP A 137 6.82 -3.13 6.04
N ASP A 138 7.55 -4.01 5.34
CA ASP A 138 8.59 -4.88 5.89
C ASP A 138 10.01 -4.29 5.70
N ALA A 139 10.13 -3.11 5.10
CA ALA A 139 11.43 -2.50 4.82
C ALA A 139 11.96 -1.72 6.02
N ASP A 140 13.25 -1.88 6.31
CA ASP A 140 13.95 -1.01 7.23
C ASP A 140 14.01 0.42 6.68
N CYS A 141 13.72 1.41 7.53
CA CYS A 141 13.80 2.80 7.15
C CYS A 141 15.24 3.23 6.87
N ALA A 142 15.48 3.87 5.74
CA ALA A 142 16.77 4.48 5.40
C ALA A 142 16.69 6.02 5.44
N PRO A 143 17.82 6.72 5.67
CA PRO A 143 17.83 8.18 5.70
C PRO A 143 17.29 8.78 4.41
N VAL A 144 16.37 9.74 4.57
CA VAL A 144 15.79 10.48 3.43
C VAL A 144 16.86 11.34 2.77
N PRO A 145 17.05 11.28 1.45
CA PRO A 145 17.98 12.14 0.73
C PRO A 145 17.62 13.61 0.91
N ARG A 146 18.65 14.45 0.99
CA ARG A 146 18.49 15.90 1.18
C ARG A 146 18.90 16.72 -0.04
N THR A 147 19.48 16.08 -1.06
CA THR A 147 19.92 16.74 -2.30
C THR A 147 19.45 15.96 -3.52
N VAL A 148 19.35 16.65 -4.65
CA VAL A 148 18.96 16.09 -5.95
C VAL A 148 19.90 14.97 -6.38
N GLU A 149 21.21 15.14 -6.18
CA GLU A 149 22.22 14.15 -6.55
C GLU A 149 22.01 12.84 -5.81
N ARG A 150 21.79 12.91 -4.48
CA ARG A 150 21.51 11.72 -3.66
C ARG A 150 20.17 11.07 -4.05
N PHE A 151 19.17 11.89 -4.39
CA PHE A 151 17.89 11.41 -4.84
C PHE A 151 18.02 10.65 -6.17
N ARG A 152 18.73 11.20 -7.15
CA ARG A 152 19.03 10.52 -8.42
C ARG A 152 19.81 9.22 -8.20
N GLY A 153 20.78 9.23 -7.32
CA GLY A 153 21.57 8.04 -6.97
C GLY A 153 20.74 6.87 -6.47
N LEU A 154 19.61 7.11 -5.79
CA LEU A 154 18.68 6.04 -5.38
C LEU A 154 18.12 5.28 -6.57
N LEU A 155 17.77 5.98 -7.67
CA LEU A 155 17.22 5.34 -8.87
C LEU A 155 18.29 4.68 -9.73
N GLU A 156 19.44 5.32 -9.85
CA GLU A 156 20.47 4.96 -10.82
C GLU A 156 21.45 3.92 -10.27
N GLN A 157 21.74 3.97 -8.97
CA GLN A 157 22.83 3.21 -8.36
C GLN A 157 22.34 2.15 -7.35
N HIS A 158 21.26 2.40 -6.63
CA HIS A 158 20.87 1.57 -5.48
C HIS A 158 19.60 0.73 -5.70
N GLY A 159 18.85 1.00 -6.75
CA GLY A 159 17.72 0.19 -7.17
C GLY A 159 16.48 0.23 -6.27
N ALA A 160 15.52 -0.65 -6.52
CA ALA A 160 14.20 -0.66 -5.86
C ALA A 160 14.27 -0.92 -4.36
N GLY A 161 15.23 -1.72 -3.89
CA GLY A 161 15.40 -1.99 -2.45
C GLY A 161 15.68 -0.73 -1.64
N ALA A 162 16.63 0.10 -2.08
CA ALA A 162 16.96 1.36 -1.43
C ALA A 162 15.79 2.36 -1.49
N TRP A 163 15.05 2.39 -2.59
CA TRP A 163 13.83 3.17 -2.72
C TRP A 163 12.77 2.77 -1.72
N ARG A 164 12.52 1.47 -1.55
CA ARG A 164 11.57 0.96 -0.55
C ARG A 164 11.96 1.37 0.86
N GLN A 165 13.23 1.29 1.20
CA GLN A 165 13.74 1.73 2.51
C GLN A 165 13.51 3.23 2.75
N VAL A 166 13.71 4.08 1.73
CA VAL A 166 13.42 5.51 1.85
C VAL A 166 11.93 5.77 1.95
N LEU A 167 11.12 5.10 1.12
CA LEU A 167 9.67 5.25 1.15
C LEU A 167 9.03 4.63 2.40
N ALA A 168 9.71 3.71 3.10
CA ALA A 168 9.25 3.21 4.39
C ALA A 168 9.05 4.33 5.42
N ASN A 169 9.86 5.41 5.36
CA ASN A 169 9.63 6.60 6.20
C ASN A 169 8.30 7.29 5.87
N VAL A 170 7.93 7.35 4.58
CA VAL A 170 6.63 7.92 4.14
C VAL A 170 5.49 7.00 4.55
N ALA A 171 5.69 5.68 4.46
CA ALA A 171 4.70 4.70 4.88
C ALA A 171 4.46 4.73 6.40
N ALA A 172 5.52 4.81 7.19
CA ALA A 172 5.45 4.87 8.65
C ALA A 172 4.77 6.15 9.16
N ASN A 173 5.04 7.30 8.51
CA ASN A 173 4.40 8.57 8.85
C ASN A 173 4.13 9.42 7.59
N PRO A 174 3.01 9.20 6.89
CA PRO A 174 2.68 9.88 5.65
C PRO A 174 2.34 11.37 5.83
N TRP A 175 2.21 11.85 7.07
CA TRP A 175 2.01 13.28 7.39
C TRP A 175 3.33 14.00 7.66
N SER A 176 4.46 13.28 7.71
CA SER A 176 5.77 13.87 7.93
C SER A 176 6.19 14.79 6.76
N PRO A 177 7.09 15.76 6.99
CA PRO A 177 7.61 16.58 5.92
C PRO A 177 8.47 15.82 4.89
N ASP A 178 8.81 14.56 5.15
CA ASP A 178 9.67 13.76 4.28
C ASP A 178 9.00 13.42 2.94
N ALA A 179 7.70 13.17 2.95
CA ALA A 179 6.93 12.96 1.72
C ALA A 179 7.00 14.18 0.79
N SER A 180 6.76 15.39 1.35
CA SER A 180 6.82 16.63 0.59
C SER A 180 8.25 16.95 0.12
N ARG A 181 9.25 16.67 0.94
CA ARG A 181 10.67 16.85 0.57
C ARG A 181 11.08 15.92 -0.56
N LEU A 182 10.75 14.64 -0.49
CA LEU A 182 11.04 13.67 -1.54
C LEU A 182 10.35 14.04 -2.85
N HIS A 183 9.09 14.46 -2.78
CA HIS A 183 8.36 14.95 -3.95
C HIS A 183 9.06 16.18 -4.58
N ALA A 184 9.44 17.17 -3.77
CA ALA A 184 10.13 18.34 -4.26
C ALA A 184 11.47 18.02 -4.94
N LEU A 185 12.26 17.10 -4.35
CA LEU A 185 13.52 16.62 -4.94
C LEU A 185 13.28 15.90 -6.29
N ALA A 186 12.21 15.12 -6.40
CA ALA A 186 11.86 14.45 -7.65
C ALA A 186 11.49 15.45 -8.75
N VAL A 187 10.72 16.50 -8.41
CA VAL A 187 10.36 17.59 -9.33
C VAL A 187 11.61 18.37 -9.76
N GLU A 188 12.47 18.77 -8.82
CA GLU A 188 13.73 19.48 -9.09
C GLU A 188 14.70 18.64 -9.94
N ALA A 189 14.70 17.31 -9.73
CA ALA A 189 15.47 16.38 -10.55
C ALA A 189 14.93 16.21 -11.98
N GLY A 190 13.75 16.76 -12.31
CA GLY A 190 13.08 16.54 -13.59
C GLY A 190 12.57 15.11 -13.78
N LEU A 191 12.13 14.45 -12.69
CA LEU A 191 11.68 13.07 -12.66
C LEU A 191 10.19 12.99 -12.29
N PRO A 192 9.26 13.25 -13.25
CA PRO A 192 7.82 13.30 -12.97
C PRO A 192 7.26 11.99 -12.46
N ALA A 193 7.64 10.85 -13.02
CA ALA A 193 7.13 9.56 -12.58
C ALA A 193 7.48 9.21 -11.13
N PRO A 194 8.72 9.39 -10.63
CA PRO A 194 9.04 9.33 -9.21
C PRO A 194 8.25 10.32 -8.35
N ALA A 195 8.05 11.55 -8.81
CA ALA A 195 7.26 12.56 -8.07
C ALA A 195 5.81 12.08 -7.86
N GLU A 196 5.15 11.63 -8.92
CA GLU A 196 3.81 11.06 -8.84
C GLU A 196 3.76 9.81 -7.95
N ALA A 197 4.76 8.93 -8.05
CA ALA A 197 4.84 7.72 -7.22
C ALA A 197 4.95 8.05 -5.73
N ILE A 198 5.75 9.06 -5.35
CA ILE A 198 5.89 9.52 -3.97
C ILE A 198 4.58 10.09 -3.44
N ALA A 199 3.92 10.96 -4.22
CA ALA A 199 2.64 11.55 -3.86
C ALA A 199 1.56 10.47 -3.66
N ALA A 200 1.48 9.53 -4.59
CA ALA A 200 0.54 8.41 -4.51
C ALA A 200 0.86 7.49 -3.32
N CYS A 201 2.14 7.24 -3.00
CA CYS A 201 2.55 6.50 -1.81
C CYS A 201 2.02 7.17 -0.54
N ALA A 202 2.27 8.46 -0.37
CA ALA A 202 1.78 9.20 0.79
C ALA A 202 0.25 9.12 0.92
N GLU A 203 -0.49 9.27 -0.17
CA GLU A 203 -1.95 9.18 -0.17
C GLU A 203 -2.47 7.79 0.20
N VAL A 204 -1.87 6.72 -0.36
CA VAL A 204 -2.23 5.33 -0.04
C VAL A 204 -2.02 5.04 1.44
N TYR A 205 -0.86 5.46 2.00
CA TYR A 205 -0.56 5.18 3.39
C TYR A 205 -1.36 6.07 4.35
N ARG A 206 -1.68 7.32 4.00
CA ARG A 206 -2.64 8.12 4.78
C ARG A 206 -3.97 7.39 4.93
N LYS A 207 -4.54 6.92 3.83
CA LYS A 207 -5.81 6.16 3.87
C LYS A 207 -5.71 4.90 4.70
N ARG A 208 -4.58 4.16 4.61
CA ARG A 208 -4.35 2.96 5.43
C ARG A 208 -4.29 3.29 6.92
N HIS A 209 -3.54 4.33 7.31
CA HIS A 209 -3.46 4.77 8.70
C HIS A 209 -4.82 5.26 9.21
N GLU A 210 -5.52 6.11 8.46
CA GLU A 210 -6.86 6.58 8.81
C GLU A 210 -7.86 5.43 8.98
N GLU A 211 -7.76 4.39 8.17
CA GLU A 211 -8.59 3.19 8.30
C GLU A 211 -8.18 2.35 9.51
N ALA A 212 -6.90 2.17 9.77
CA ALA A 212 -6.37 1.48 10.93
C ALA A 212 -6.78 2.20 12.22
N ASP A 213 -6.60 3.51 12.30
CA ASP A 213 -7.00 4.35 13.44
C ASP A 213 -8.51 4.23 13.71
N ARG A 214 -9.32 4.26 12.67
CA ARG A 214 -10.78 4.10 12.77
C ARG A 214 -11.16 2.73 13.35
N LEU A 215 -10.50 1.67 12.90
CA LEU A 215 -10.73 0.32 13.41
C LEU A 215 -10.26 0.17 14.86
N GLU A 216 -9.12 0.76 15.21
CA GLU A 216 -8.59 0.77 16.58
C GLU A 216 -9.54 1.50 17.54
N VAL A 217 -10.03 2.68 17.15
CA VAL A 217 -11.04 3.41 17.92
C VAL A 217 -12.30 2.58 18.10
N ALA A 218 -12.77 1.89 17.06
CA ALA A 218 -13.95 1.03 17.15
C ALA A 218 -13.72 -0.16 18.11
N MET A 219 -12.54 -0.79 18.04
CA MET A 219 -12.18 -1.88 18.97
C MET A 219 -12.12 -1.38 20.42
N GLU A 220 -11.52 -0.22 20.66
CA GLU A 220 -11.47 0.37 21.99
C GLU A 220 -12.87 0.70 22.53
N ILE A 221 -13.76 1.22 21.71
CA ILE A 221 -15.17 1.46 22.12
C ILE A 221 -15.86 0.15 22.48
N ARG A 222 -15.67 -0.93 21.70
CA ARG A 222 -16.21 -2.26 22.03
C ARG A 222 -15.70 -2.74 23.38
N ARG A 223 -14.40 -2.60 23.63
CA ARG A 223 -13.77 -2.94 24.90
C ARG A 223 -14.38 -2.13 26.06
N LEU A 224 -14.54 -0.82 25.87
CA LEU A 224 -15.11 0.08 26.89
C LEU A 224 -16.58 -0.24 27.19
N VAL A 225 -17.37 -0.58 26.16
CA VAL A 225 -18.76 -1.05 26.36
C VAL A 225 -18.77 -2.36 27.15
N ALA A 226 -17.87 -3.31 26.82
CA ALA A 226 -17.81 -4.59 27.51
C ALA A 226 -17.45 -4.44 28.99
N ILE A 227 -16.42 -3.67 29.34
CA ILE A 227 -16.01 -3.48 30.73
C ILE A 227 -17.04 -2.71 31.56
N SER A 228 -17.94 -1.94 30.92
CA SER A 228 -19.02 -1.23 31.63
C SER A 228 -20.06 -2.16 32.24
N GLY A 229 -20.09 -3.44 31.83
CA GLY A 229 -21.15 -4.40 32.23
C GLY A 229 -22.56 -4.09 31.73
N CYS A 230 -22.70 -3.05 30.90
CA CYS A 230 -24.00 -2.62 30.37
C CYS A 230 -24.25 -3.16 28.95
N SER A 231 -25.54 -3.33 28.61
CA SER A 231 -25.90 -3.48 27.20
C SER A 231 -25.55 -2.20 26.42
N GLN A 232 -25.23 -2.33 25.13
CA GLN A 232 -24.91 -1.20 24.27
C GLN A 232 -25.99 -0.09 24.32
N ARG A 233 -27.28 -0.47 24.42
CA ARG A 233 -28.39 0.47 24.51
C ARG A 233 -28.40 1.25 25.85
N GLN A 234 -28.09 0.57 26.94
CA GLN A 234 -27.97 1.22 28.26
C GLN A 234 -26.76 2.15 28.29
N PHE A 235 -25.61 1.67 27.82
CA PHE A 235 -24.37 2.45 27.75
C PHE A 235 -24.53 3.72 26.91
N ALA A 236 -25.21 3.66 25.76
CA ALA A 236 -25.53 4.84 24.95
C ALA A 236 -26.22 5.95 25.73
N ARG A 237 -27.19 5.59 26.60
CA ARG A 237 -27.87 6.55 27.46
C ARG A 237 -26.95 7.20 28.49
N TYR A 238 -26.03 6.43 29.08
CA TYR A 238 -25.05 6.96 30.03
C TYR A 238 -24.09 7.97 29.38
N VAL A 239 -23.61 7.71 28.19
CA VAL A 239 -22.69 8.62 27.49
C VAL A 239 -23.41 9.80 26.80
N GLY A 240 -24.74 9.84 26.85
CA GLY A 240 -25.53 10.93 26.26
C GLY A 240 -25.58 10.88 24.73
N THR A 241 -25.71 9.65 24.15
CA THR A 241 -25.90 9.43 22.71
C THR A 241 -27.05 8.46 22.44
N SER A 242 -27.48 8.36 21.19
CA SER A 242 -28.49 7.37 20.80
C SER A 242 -27.86 5.99 20.55
N ALA A 243 -28.61 4.91 20.75
CA ALA A 243 -28.14 3.57 20.49
C ALA A 243 -27.74 3.35 19.03
N PRO A 244 -28.46 3.83 18.01
CA PRO A 244 -28.00 3.76 16.63
C PRO A 244 -26.65 4.48 16.40
N ARG A 245 -26.47 5.67 17.00
CA ARG A 245 -25.21 6.41 16.85
C ARG A 245 -24.04 5.72 17.55
N LEU A 246 -24.24 5.14 18.72
CA LEU A 246 -23.20 4.32 19.35
C LEU A 246 -22.90 3.10 18.50
N SER A 247 -23.88 2.48 17.84
CA SER A 247 -23.66 1.37 16.92
C SER A 247 -22.75 1.75 15.75
N THR A 248 -22.89 2.95 15.16
CA THR A 248 -21.98 3.40 14.09
C THR A 248 -20.54 3.55 14.58
N TYR A 249 -20.31 3.95 15.84
CA TYR A 249 -18.98 4.00 16.45
C TYR A 249 -18.41 2.61 16.69
N VAL A 250 -19.20 1.71 17.27
CA VAL A 250 -18.80 0.31 17.56
C VAL A 250 -18.45 -0.46 16.29
N ASN A 251 -19.13 -0.18 15.18
CA ASN A 251 -18.87 -0.83 13.89
C ASN A 251 -17.79 -0.13 13.05
N GLY A 252 -17.24 1.00 13.52
CA GLY A 252 -16.23 1.75 12.79
C GLY A 252 -16.77 2.51 11.56
N ALA A 253 -18.10 2.61 11.41
CA ALA A 253 -18.69 3.37 10.30
C ALA A 253 -18.49 4.89 10.46
N VAL A 254 -18.39 5.36 11.71
CA VAL A 254 -18.14 6.77 12.05
C VAL A 254 -17.17 6.82 13.23
N THR A 255 -16.19 7.71 13.18
CA THR A 255 -15.29 7.99 14.30
C THR A 255 -15.96 9.03 15.23
N PRO A 256 -16.05 8.79 16.55
CA PRO A 256 -16.56 9.78 17.48
C PRO A 256 -15.64 10.99 17.59
N SER A 257 -16.17 12.14 17.96
CA SER A 257 -15.33 13.29 18.32
C SER A 257 -14.49 12.99 19.57
N ALA A 258 -13.37 13.69 19.75
CA ALA A 258 -12.52 13.55 20.94
C ALA A 258 -13.32 13.73 22.24
N ALA A 259 -14.25 14.70 22.29
CA ALA A 259 -15.11 14.92 23.43
C ALA A 259 -16.06 13.73 23.69
N MET A 260 -16.57 13.09 22.65
CA MET A 260 -17.40 11.89 22.77
C MET A 260 -16.54 10.70 23.27
N MET A 261 -15.34 10.53 22.73
CA MET A 261 -14.43 9.47 23.15
C MET A 261 -14.08 9.60 24.64
N LEU A 262 -13.76 10.80 25.11
CA LEU A 262 -13.52 11.07 26.55
C LEU A 262 -14.72 10.73 27.42
N ARG A 263 -15.95 11.02 26.95
CA ARG A 263 -17.16 10.61 27.66
C ARG A 263 -17.32 9.10 27.72
N ILE A 264 -17.14 8.42 26.61
CA ILE A 264 -17.20 6.96 26.52
C ILE A 264 -16.22 6.34 27.52
N THR A 265 -14.95 6.77 27.51
CA THR A 265 -13.90 6.26 28.40
C THR A 265 -14.24 6.49 29.87
N ARG A 266 -14.65 7.72 30.22
CA ARG A 266 -14.99 8.09 31.59
C ARG A 266 -16.13 7.24 32.15
N TYR A 267 -17.25 7.16 31.42
CA TYR A 267 -18.39 6.43 31.90
C TYR A 267 -18.20 4.91 31.89
N ALA A 268 -17.42 4.36 30.98
CA ALA A 268 -17.08 2.95 31.01
C ALA A 268 -16.35 2.57 32.31
N HIS A 269 -15.31 3.33 32.68
CA HIS A 269 -14.55 3.08 33.91
C HIS A 269 -15.38 3.35 35.17
N GLU A 270 -16.24 4.35 35.16
CA GLU A 270 -17.13 4.64 36.28
C GLU A 270 -18.12 3.49 36.53
N LEU A 271 -18.74 2.97 35.47
CA LEU A 271 -19.65 1.83 35.55
C LEU A 271 -18.92 0.55 35.98
N ALA A 272 -17.69 0.30 35.46
CA ALA A 272 -16.87 -0.82 35.87
C ALA A 272 -16.54 -0.78 37.37
N LYS A 273 -16.14 0.40 37.89
CA LYS A 273 -15.88 0.58 39.32
C LYS A 273 -17.13 0.29 40.18
N ARG A 274 -18.31 0.75 39.74
CA ARG A 274 -19.58 0.49 40.46
C ARG A 274 -19.93 -1.01 40.47
N ALA A 275 -19.75 -1.68 39.36
CA ALA A 275 -19.97 -3.12 39.30
C ALA A 275 -19.06 -3.88 40.27
N GLN A 276 -17.74 -3.54 40.28
CA GLN A 276 -16.78 -4.12 41.23
C GLN A 276 -17.12 -3.84 42.70
N ALA A 277 -17.54 -2.61 43.02
CA ALA A 277 -17.92 -2.24 44.39
C ALA A 277 -19.19 -2.98 44.83
N ALA A 278 -20.17 -3.18 43.96
CA ALA A 278 -21.35 -3.95 44.21
C ALA A 278 -21.04 -5.43 44.49
N ASP A 279 -20.13 -6.02 43.71
CA ASP A 279 -19.67 -7.42 43.88
C ASP A 279 -18.89 -7.58 45.22
N ALA A 280 -18.16 -6.55 45.65
CA ALA A 280 -17.37 -6.55 46.89
C ALA A 280 -18.23 -6.21 48.13
N GLY A 281 -19.56 -5.99 48.00
CA GLY A 281 -20.43 -5.62 49.09
C GLY A 281 -20.16 -4.25 49.73
N THR A 282 -19.37 -3.38 49.02
CA THR A 282 -19.03 -2.04 49.49
C THR A 282 -20.10 -1.04 49.07
N PRO A 283 -20.60 -0.14 49.98
CA PRO A 283 -21.61 0.86 49.58
C PRO A 283 -21.05 1.74 48.45
N VAL A 284 -21.76 1.78 47.34
CA VAL A 284 -21.40 2.62 46.19
C VAL A 284 -21.74 4.08 46.52
N PRO A 285 -20.81 5.04 46.54
CA PRO A 285 -21.15 6.44 46.79
C PRO A 285 -22.06 6.95 45.67
N GLU A 286 -23.16 7.61 46.06
CA GLU A 286 -24.01 8.31 45.10
C GLU A 286 -23.22 9.39 44.37
N VAL A 287 -23.32 9.39 43.05
CA VAL A 287 -22.52 10.30 42.22
C VAL A 287 -23.18 11.69 42.17
N PRO A 288 -22.39 12.77 42.33
CA PRO A 288 -22.91 14.14 42.40
C PRO A 288 -23.45 14.68 41.06
N TRP A 289 -23.53 13.89 39.98
CA TRP A 289 -24.03 14.37 38.67
C TRP A 289 -25.52 14.75 38.68
N ALA A 290 -26.30 14.27 39.65
CA ALA A 290 -27.65 14.77 39.88
C ALA A 290 -27.66 16.25 40.26
N GLN A 291 -26.60 16.75 40.90
CA GLN A 291 -26.46 18.14 41.30
C GLN A 291 -26.00 19.05 40.15
N LEU A 292 -25.32 18.52 39.14
CA LEU A 292 -24.85 19.28 37.95
C LEU A 292 -25.98 19.56 36.93
N ARG A 293 -27.12 18.88 37.02
CA ARG A 293 -28.31 19.16 36.19
C ARG A 293 -29.19 20.26 36.72
N ALA A 294 -29.03 20.63 37.99
CA ALA A 294 -29.83 21.67 38.61
C ALA A 294 -29.24 23.10 38.44
N SER A 295 -28.03 23.17 37.81
CA SER A 295 -27.31 24.44 37.64
C SER A 295 -27.04 24.79 36.16
N ALA A 296 -27.72 24.16 35.22
CA ALA A 296 -27.76 24.46 33.81
C ALA A 296 -29.22 24.64 33.36
#